data_945e560bfe2f5b5c9318c88b7e9577fd
#
_entry.id   945e560bfe2f5b5c9318c88b7e9577fd
#
_cell.length_a   1.000
_cell.length_b   1.000
_cell.length_c   1.000
_cell.angle_alpha   90.00
_cell.angle_beta   90.00
_cell.angle_gamma   90.00
#
_symmetry.space_group_name_H-M   'P 1'
#
loop_
_entity.id
_entity.type
_entity.pdbx_description
1 polymer ?
#
loop_
_entity_poly.entity_id
_entity_poly.type
_entity_poly.pdbx_seq_one_letter_code
_entity_poly.pdbx_strand_id
1 'polypeptide(L)'
;MSHETIVSPAVRANVDNHARAFADAQPFRHVVIDDFFERAYIDELLREFPAFERGNYIGDDGHAGNKSTVDAMARLGPAYRQLDDVIQTPAFLDYVGRITGIEGLLYDPFYLGGGTHENRDGQPLSAHIDFNYHPSERWHRRLNLIVYLNHEWEESWGGLLDLYRDPYAEPEPAVSVMPLFNRCVIFETTEHSWHGFRQITLPQDRPGLSRKSIALYFYTKERAAEETAGRHTTHYVNQQLPSHFVAGHTLSDADVSTLHGLIGSRDSQMKMLYEENGKLLQAQDKGFAGQVLYLMKRLYMRYRRRISNG
;
A
#
# COMPACT_ATOMS: atom_id res chain seq x y z
N MET A 1 23.11 -14.15 -5.41
CA MET A 1 23.77 -12.99 -4.73
C MET A 1 23.33 -12.97 -3.29
N SER A 2 24.10 -12.46 -2.34
CA SER A 2 23.72 -12.38 -0.92
C SER A 2 23.18 -10.98 -0.62
N HIS A 3 22.25 -10.84 0.35
CA HIS A 3 21.80 -9.53 0.87
C HIS A 3 22.96 -8.70 1.42
N GLU A 4 24.06 -9.34 1.78
CA GLU A 4 25.30 -8.69 2.23
C GLU A 4 25.90 -7.73 1.21
N THR A 5 25.55 -7.87 -0.06
CA THR A 5 26.06 -7.01 -1.14
C THR A 5 25.25 -5.71 -1.30
N ILE A 6 24.06 -5.62 -0.71
CA ILE A 6 23.18 -4.47 -0.86
C ILE A 6 22.75 -3.84 0.47
N VAL A 7 22.62 -4.65 1.55
CA VAL A 7 22.24 -4.13 2.88
C VAL A 7 23.49 -3.65 3.62
N SER A 8 23.41 -2.47 4.22
CA SER A 8 24.56 -1.86 4.90
C SER A 8 25.08 -2.73 6.05
N PRO A 9 26.41 -2.82 6.27
CA PRO A 9 26.99 -3.63 7.35
C PRO A 9 26.51 -3.20 8.73
N ALA A 10 26.31 -1.90 8.95
CA ALA A 10 25.82 -1.37 10.22
C ALA A 10 24.40 -1.87 10.53
N VAL A 11 23.53 -1.91 9.52
CA VAL A 11 22.16 -2.43 9.64
C VAL A 11 22.18 -3.94 9.90
N ARG A 12 23.03 -4.69 9.18
CA ARG A 12 23.18 -6.14 9.40
C ARG A 12 23.70 -6.49 10.80
N ALA A 13 24.62 -5.68 11.31
CA ALA A 13 25.16 -5.86 12.67
C ALA A 13 24.12 -5.59 13.78
N ASN A 14 23.06 -4.81 13.48
CA ASN A 14 22.05 -4.39 14.44
C ASN A 14 20.72 -5.16 14.36
N VAL A 15 20.69 -6.31 13.70
CA VAL A 15 19.46 -7.07 13.45
C VAL A 15 18.63 -7.35 14.71
N ASP A 16 19.28 -7.67 15.83
CA ASP A 16 18.59 -7.98 17.10
C ASP A 16 17.96 -6.74 17.75
N ASN A 17 18.56 -5.54 17.54
CA ASN A 17 17.96 -4.29 17.97
C ASN A 17 16.75 -3.94 17.10
N HIS A 18 16.86 -4.15 15.79
CA HIS A 18 15.74 -3.94 14.87
C HIS A 18 14.58 -4.90 15.16
N ALA A 19 14.88 -6.15 15.52
CA ALA A 19 13.86 -7.14 15.90
C ALA A 19 13.09 -6.71 17.16
N ARG A 20 13.80 -6.22 18.18
CA ARG A 20 13.16 -5.68 19.39
C ARG A 20 12.31 -4.46 19.08
N ALA A 21 12.86 -3.52 18.31
CA ALA A 21 12.15 -2.32 17.89
C ALA A 21 10.87 -2.67 17.11
N PHE A 22 10.93 -3.67 16.19
CA PHE A 22 9.78 -4.14 15.44
C PHE A 22 8.70 -4.75 16.34
N ALA A 23 9.09 -5.61 17.28
CA ALA A 23 8.17 -6.32 18.15
C ALA A 23 7.43 -5.39 19.12
N ASP A 24 8.12 -4.37 19.66
CA ASP A 24 7.61 -3.48 20.70
C ASP A 24 6.87 -2.25 20.14
N ALA A 25 6.92 -2.03 18.82
CA ALA A 25 6.37 -0.83 18.19
C ALA A 25 4.84 -0.74 18.25
N GLN A 26 4.34 0.49 18.42
CA GLN A 26 2.93 0.84 18.38
C GLN A 26 2.70 1.84 17.23
N PRO A 27 1.52 1.85 16.58
CA PRO A 27 0.26 1.19 16.94
C PRO A 27 0.19 -0.30 16.53
N PHE A 28 1.07 -0.76 15.68
CA PHE A 28 1.26 -2.16 15.27
C PHE A 28 2.74 -2.42 15.00
N ARG A 29 3.14 -3.67 14.85
CA ARG A 29 4.55 -4.05 14.69
C ARG A 29 5.16 -3.38 13.46
N HIS A 30 6.19 -2.56 13.67
CA HIS A 30 6.94 -1.89 12.62
C HIS A 30 8.35 -1.53 13.09
N VAL A 31 9.23 -1.22 12.16
CA VAL A 31 10.57 -0.69 12.44
C VAL A 31 10.97 0.32 11.37
N VAL A 32 11.63 1.37 11.80
CA VAL A 32 12.27 2.38 10.95
C VAL A 32 13.78 2.18 11.02
N ILE A 33 14.42 1.99 9.87
CA ILE A 33 15.85 1.70 9.77
C ILE A 33 16.48 2.71 8.81
N ASP A 34 17.33 3.58 9.33
CA ASP A 34 18.09 4.51 8.51
C ASP A 34 19.31 3.83 7.89
N ASP A 35 19.81 4.36 6.78
CA ASP A 35 20.95 3.85 6.02
C ASP A 35 20.85 2.34 5.70
N PHE A 36 19.64 1.93 5.26
CA PHE A 36 19.32 0.51 5.08
C PHE A 36 20.20 -0.17 4.03
N PHE A 37 20.33 0.44 2.87
CA PHE A 37 21.22 -0.08 1.83
C PHE A 37 22.60 0.55 1.91
N GLU A 38 23.58 -0.14 1.32
CA GLU A 38 24.89 0.45 1.03
C GLU A 38 24.73 1.75 0.24
N ARG A 39 25.48 2.79 0.64
CA ARG A 39 25.35 4.13 0.04
C ARG A 39 25.49 4.12 -1.47
N ALA A 40 26.52 3.47 -2.00
CA ALA A 40 26.73 3.40 -3.43
C ALA A 40 25.58 2.68 -4.16
N TYR A 41 24.98 1.69 -3.53
CA TYR A 41 23.89 0.92 -4.11
C TYR A 41 22.57 1.72 -4.17
N ILE A 42 22.21 2.43 -3.10
CA ILE A 42 20.99 3.25 -3.09
C ILE A 42 21.12 4.46 -4.06
N ASP A 43 22.31 5.01 -4.21
CA ASP A 43 22.58 6.07 -5.20
C ASP A 43 22.36 5.54 -6.64
N GLU A 44 22.73 4.28 -6.94
CA GLU A 44 22.44 3.62 -8.22
C GLU A 44 20.93 3.39 -8.42
N LEU A 45 20.21 2.93 -7.38
CA LEU A 45 18.76 2.78 -7.44
C LEU A 45 18.05 4.11 -7.73
N LEU A 46 18.51 5.20 -7.12
CA LEU A 46 17.96 6.54 -7.41
C LEU A 46 18.30 6.99 -8.83
N ARG A 47 19.52 6.74 -9.32
CA ARG A 47 19.93 7.10 -10.68
C ARG A 47 19.13 6.34 -11.76
N GLU A 48 18.78 5.09 -11.49
CA GLU A 48 17.98 4.24 -12.38
C GLU A 48 16.48 4.35 -12.15
N PHE A 49 16.03 5.21 -11.20
CA PHE A 49 14.63 5.39 -10.90
C PHE A 49 13.86 5.82 -12.16
N PRO A 50 12.72 5.19 -12.48
CA PRO A 50 12.03 5.45 -13.74
C PRO A 50 11.49 6.87 -13.80
N ALA A 51 11.45 7.43 -15.01
CA ALA A 51 10.72 8.67 -15.25
C ALA A 51 9.22 8.46 -14.93
N PHE A 52 8.58 9.50 -14.41
CA PHE A 52 7.19 9.48 -13.98
C PHE A 52 6.25 8.93 -15.06
N GLU A 53 6.46 9.33 -16.29
CA GLU A 53 5.66 8.98 -17.46
C GLU A 53 5.75 7.49 -17.85
N ARG A 54 6.70 6.75 -17.29
CA ARG A 54 6.86 5.32 -17.55
C ARG A 54 5.90 4.46 -16.73
N GLY A 55 5.37 5.00 -15.64
CA GLY A 55 4.56 4.25 -14.71
C GLY A 55 3.05 4.31 -15.00
N ASN A 56 2.30 3.60 -14.17
CA ASN A 56 0.85 3.71 -14.16
C ASN A 56 0.45 4.94 -13.34
N TYR A 57 -0.37 5.82 -13.94
CA TYR A 57 -0.81 7.07 -13.31
C TYR A 57 -2.10 6.93 -12.49
N ILE A 58 -2.69 5.75 -12.41
CA ILE A 58 -3.92 5.56 -11.67
C ILE A 58 -3.56 5.46 -10.20
N GLY A 59 -4.05 6.38 -9.39
CA GLY A 59 -3.94 6.35 -7.94
C GLY A 59 -4.70 5.17 -7.34
N ASP A 60 -4.44 4.86 -6.06
CA ASP A 60 -5.11 3.77 -5.34
C ASP A 60 -6.61 4.05 -5.16
N ASP A 61 -7.03 5.30 -5.32
CA ASP A 61 -8.42 5.78 -5.35
C ASP A 61 -9.06 5.69 -6.76
N GLY A 62 -8.34 5.18 -7.75
CA GLY A 62 -8.79 5.04 -9.14
C GLY A 62 -8.73 6.31 -9.97
N HIS A 63 -8.22 7.44 -9.41
CA HIS A 63 -8.03 8.66 -10.19
C HIS A 63 -6.72 8.63 -10.97
N ALA A 64 -6.76 9.06 -12.23
CA ALA A 64 -5.56 9.45 -12.95
C ALA A 64 -5.00 10.72 -12.31
N GLY A 65 -3.79 10.65 -11.77
CA GLY A 65 -3.25 11.75 -10.98
C GLY A 65 -1.75 11.78 -10.87
N ASN A 66 -1.29 12.39 -9.80
CA ASN A 66 0.11 12.67 -9.53
C ASN A 66 0.86 11.48 -8.90
N LYS A 67 0.42 10.24 -9.15
CA LYS A 67 1.08 9.00 -8.73
C LYS A 67 1.55 8.22 -9.96
N SER A 68 2.75 7.69 -9.91
CA SER A 68 3.31 6.77 -10.90
C SER A 68 3.87 5.54 -10.23
N THR A 69 3.51 4.34 -10.72
CA THR A 69 4.01 3.06 -10.20
C THR A 69 4.57 2.21 -11.33
N VAL A 70 5.72 1.56 -11.11
CA VAL A 70 6.30 0.59 -12.03
C VAL A 70 6.57 -0.71 -11.28
N ASP A 71 5.88 -1.77 -11.67
CA ASP A 71 6.00 -3.12 -11.12
C ASP A 71 7.07 -3.98 -11.83
N ALA A 72 7.40 -3.67 -13.07
CA ALA A 72 8.42 -4.39 -13.84
C ALA A 72 9.86 -4.02 -13.41
N MET A 73 10.16 -4.16 -12.13
CA MET A 73 11.38 -3.66 -11.48
C MET A 73 12.66 -4.15 -12.14
N ALA A 74 12.81 -5.45 -12.39
CA ALA A 74 14.01 -6.03 -13.01
C ALA A 74 14.35 -5.46 -14.40
N ARG A 75 13.43 -4.70 -15.02
CA ARG A 75 13.60 -4.05 -16.33
C ARG A 75 14.02 -2.57 -16.24
N LEU A 76 14.13 -2.02 -15.04
CA LEU A 76 14.48 -0.61 -14.84
C LEU A 76 15.97 -0.36 -15.09
N GLY A 77 16.83 -1.28 -14.65
CA GLY A 77 18.26 -1.20 -14.81
C GLY A 77 19.02 -2.30 -14.07
N PRO A 78 20.35 -2.30 -14.12
CA PRO A 78 21.19 -3.27 -13.43
C PRO A 78 20.99 -3.29 -11.91
N ALA A 79 20.88 -2.11 -11.26
CA ALA A 79 20.67 -2.02 -9.81
C ALA A 79 19.32 -2.61 -9.40
N TYR A 80 18.25 -2.35 -10.12
CA TYR A 80 16.94 -2.94 -9.86
C TYR A 80 16.89 -4.43 -10.15
N ARG A 81 17.62 -4.90 -11.15
CA ARG A 81 17.76 -6.35 -11.39
C ARG A 81 18.52 -7.02 -10.25
N GLN A 82 19.58 -6.39 -9.75
CA GLN A 82 20.28 -6.88 -8.57
C GLN A 82 19.37 -6.92 -7.34
N LEU A 83 18.51 -5.90 -7.13
CA LEU A 83 17.52 -5.91 -6.06
C LEU A 83 16.59 -7.11 -6.18
N ASP A 84 15.99 -7.31 -7.36
CA ASP A 84 15.10 -8.43 -7.64
C ASP A 84 15.78 -9.77 -7.39
N ASP A 85 17.02 -9.95 -7.89
CA ASP A 85 17.81 -11.16 -7.67
C ASP A 85 18.07 -11.44 -6.18
N VAL A 86 18.31 -10.41 -5.37
CA VAL A 86 18.66 -10.56 -3.95
C VAL A 86 17.42 -10.80 -3.07
N ILE A 87 16.33 -10.06 -3.28
CA ILE A 87 15.16 -10.14 -2.38
C ILE A 87 14.43 -11.49 -2.44
N GLN A 88 14.58 -12.25 -3.52
CA GLN A 88 14.04 -13.59 -3.66
C GLN A 88 14.91 -14.69 -3.04
N THR A 89 16.14 -14.36 -2.60
CA THR A 89 17.05 -15.36 -2.02
C THR A 89 16.61 -15.77 -0.61
N PRO A 90 16.78 -17.05 -0.24
CA PRO A 90 16.54 -17.50 1.13
C PRO A 90 17.27 -16.64 2.17
N ALA A 91 18.52 -16.25 1.89
CA ALA A 91 19.33 -15.44 2.78
C ALA A 91 18.73 -14.05 3.07
N PHE A 92 18.09 -13.40 2.07
CA PHE A 92 17.41 -12.13 2.30
C PHE A 92 16.09 -12.34 3.04
N LEU A 93 15.31 -13.36 2.66
CA LEU A 93 14.03 -13.68 3.30
C LEU A 93 14.23 -14.06 4.78
N ASP A 94 15.25 -14.85 5.08
CA ASP A 94 15.63 -15.19 6.47
C ASP A 94 16.11 -13.95 7.24
N TYR A 95 16.87 -13.06 6.59
CA TYR A 95 17.30 -11.80 7.21
C TYR A 95 16.10 -10.92 7.60
N VAL A 96 15.13 -10.73 6.70
CA VAL A 96 13.89 -10.00 7.01
C VAL A 96 13.08 -10.76 8.06
N GLY A 97 13.03 -12.09 7.99
CA GLY A 97 12.38 -12.95 8.98
C GLY A 97 12.96 -12.77 10.39
N ARG A 98 14.29 -12.64 10.52
CA ARG A 98 14.94 -12.35 11.81
C ARG A 98 14.56 -11.00 12.39
N ILE A 99 14.40 -9.96 11.55
CA ILE A 99 13.96 -8.64 12.01
C ILE A 99 12.49 -8.67 12.47
N THR A 100 11.65 -9.43 11.79
CA THR A 100 10.19 -9.37 11.99
C THR A 100 9.64 -10.49 12.85
N GLY A 101 10.43 -11.54 13.12
CA GLY A 101 9.97 -12.75 13.80
C GLY A 101 9.01 -13.59 12.95
N ILE A 102 8.94 -13.36 11.63
CA ILE A 102 8.05 -14.09 10.72
C ILE A 102 8.87 -15.03 9.87
N GLU A 103 8.64 -16.32 10.06
CA GLU A 103 9.33 -17.38 9.33
C GLU A 103 8.63 -17.72 8.01
N GLY A 104 9.37 -18.33 7.08
CA GLY A 104 8.82 -18.83 5.83
C GLY A 104 8.33 -17.74 4.87
N LEU A 105 8.95 -16.56 4.93
CA LEU A 105 8.63 -15.45 4.03
C LEU A 105 8.84 -15.85 2.57
N LEU A 106 7.93 -15.36 1.74
CA LEU A 106 7.92 -15.50 0.29
C LEU A 106 7.92 -14.09 -0.32
N TYR A 107 8.70 -13.91 -1.38
CA TYR A 107 8.68 -12.66 -2.14
C TYR A 107 7.58 -12.69 -3.21
N ASP A 108 7.13 -11.52 -3.67
CA ASP A 108 6.16 -11.38 -4.74
C ASP A 108 6.87 -11.21 -6.11
N PRO A 109 6.87 -12.23 -6.98
CA PRO A 109 7.52 -12.13 -8.29
C PRO A 109 6.76 -11.22 -9.27
N PHE A 110 5.54 -10.80 -8.93
CA PHE A 110 4.69 -9.95 -9.78
C PHE A 110 4.66 -8.50 -9.31
N TYR A 111 5.20 -8.19 -8.12
CA TYR A 111 5.15 -6.86 -7.49
C TYR A 111 3.74 -6.26 -7.47
N LEU A 112 2.72 -7.06 -7.19
CA LEU A 112 1.33 -6.62 -7.20
C LEU A 112 1.08 -5.53 -6.15
N GLY A 113 0.88 -4.29 -6.63
CA GLY A 113 0.77 -3.09 -5.81
C GLY A 113 2.10 -2.55 -5.27
N GLY A 114 3.21 -3.30 -5.47
CA GLY A 114 4.57 -2.91 -5.12
C GLY A 114 5.35 -2.31 -6.29
N GLY A 115 6.68 -2.28 -6.16
CA GLY A 115 7.59 -1.72 -7.14
C GLY A 115 8.04 -0.30 -6.80
N THR A 116 8.35 0.52 -7.82
CA THR A 116 8.69 1.93 -7.60
C THR A 116 7.43 2.77 -7.55
N HIS A 117 7.37 3.68 -6.57
CA HIS A 117 6.27 4.62 -6.40
C HIS A 117 6.82 6.04 -6.42
N GLU A 118 6.24 6.89 -7.25
CA GLU A 118 6.48 8.32 -7.27
C GLU A 118 5.16 9.08 -7.10
N ASN A 119 5.11 9.96 -6.09
CA ASN A 119 3.96 10.81 -5.83
C ASN A 119 4.39 12.27 -5.93
N ARG A 120 3.64 13.06 -6.71
CA ARG A 120 3.87 14.49 -6.94
C ARG A 120 3.01 15.34 -6.01
N ASP A 121 3.19 16.64 -6.10
CA ASP A 121 2.41 17.63 -5.39
C ASP A 121 0.89 17.40 -5.52
N GLY A 122 0.16 17.63 -4.45
CA GLY A 122 -1.30 17.45 -4.38
C GLY A 122 -1.76 16.02 -4.10
N GLN A 123 -0.89 15.00 -4.15
CA GLN A 123 -1.27 13.60 -3.97
C GLN A 123 -1.36 13.20 -2.50
N PRO A 124 -2.50 12.73 -1.99
CA PRO A 124 -2.62 12.01 -0.73
C PRO A 124 -2.71 10.49 -0.96
N LEU A 125 -2.61 9.74 0.12
CA LEU A 125 -3.03 8.34 0.21
C LEU A 125 -3.86 8.18 1.48
N SER A 126 -5.15 7.98 1.32
CA SER A 126 -6.07 7.80 2.44
C SER A 126 -5.62 6.67 3.35
N ALA A 127 -5.89 6.81 4.66
CA ALA A 127 -5.65 5.71 5.60
C ALA A 127 -6.37 4.44 5.14
N HIS A 128 -5.66 3.32 5.12
CA HIS A 128 -6.18 2.05 4.63
C HIS A 128 -5.48 0.87 5.29
N ILE A 129 -6.12 -0.28 5.22
CA ILE A 129 -5.48 -1.59 5.36
C ILE A 129 -5.35 -2.22 3.98
N ASP A 130 -4.25 -2.92 3.78
CA ASP A 130 -3.98 -3.59 2.51
C ASP A 130 -4.85 -4.83 2.29
N PHE A 131 -4.96 -5.27 1.02
CA PHE A 131 -5.49 -6.61 0.72
C PHE A 131 -4.67 -7.68 1.44
N ASN A 132 -5.33 -8.72 1.94
CA ASN A 132 -4.72 -9.70 2.85
C ASN A 132 -4.21 -10.98 2.20
N TYR A 133 -4.57 -11.27 0.94
CA TYR A 133 -4.13 -12.46 0.20
C TYR A 133 -3.58 -12.09 -1.16
N HIS A 134 -2.45 -12.71 -1.54
CA HIS A 134 -1.94 -12.60 -2.91
C HIS A 134 -3.03 -13.04 -3.92
N PRO A 135 -3.32 -12.23 -4.94
CA PRO A 135 -4.47 -12.46 -5.82
C PRO A 135 -4.48 -13.82 -6.53
N SER A 136 -3.32 -14.33 -6.98
CA SER A 136 -3.20 -15.59 -7.71
C SER A 136 -2.76 -16.75 -6.83
N GLU A 137 -1.79 -16.54 -5.92
CA GLU A 137 -1.15 -17.60 -5.15
C GLU A 137 -1.89 -17.96 -3.87
N ARG A 138 -2.81 -17.10 -3.41
CA ARG A 138 -3.53 -17.22 -2.14
C ARG A 138 -2.62 -17.24 -0.90
N TRP A 139 -1.38 -16.74 -1.01
CA TRP A 139 -0.49 -16.55 0.12
C TRP A 139 -1.00 -15.40 0.99
N HIS A 140 -0.77 -15.50 2.29
CA HIS A 140 -1.10 -14.43 3.23
C HIS A 140 -0.09 -13.28 3.08
N ARG A 141 -0.56 -12.06 2.87
CA ARG A 141 0.30 -10.88 2.92
C ARG A 141 0.73 -10.64 4.35
N ARG A 142 2.04 -10.48 4.57
CA ARG A 142 2.62 -10.40 5.91
C ARG A 142 3.34 -9.09 6.19
N LEU A 143 4.09 -8.58 5.23
CA LEU A 143 4.95 -7.42 5.43
C LEU A 143 4.92 -6.48 4.23
N ASN A 144 4.99 -5.21 4.54
CA ASN A 144 5.46 -4.17 3.64
C ASN A 144 6.86 -3.74 4.06
N LEU A 145 7.77 -3.67 3.10
CA LEU A 145 9.10 -3.08 3.24
C LEU A 145 9.19 -1.93 2.25
N ILE A 146 9.32 -0.70 2.74
CA ILE A 146 9.35 0.51 1.92
C ILE A 146 10.68 1.21 2.13
N VAL A 147 11.43 1.45 1.04
CA VAL A 147 12.66 2.23 1.07
C VAL A 147 12.46 3.54 0.34
N TYR A 148 12.79 4.66 0.99
CA TYR A 148 12.63 6.00 0.45
C TYR A 148 13.91 6.51 -0.23
N LEU A 149 13.72 7.34 -1.28
CA LEU A 149 14.82 7.84 -2.11
C LEU A 149 14.84 9.39 -2.19
N ASN A 150 14.40 10.08 -1.13
CA ASN A 150 14.30 11.53 -1.13
C ASN A 150 15.44 12.13 -0.30
N HIS A 151 16.41 12.80 -0.94
CA HIS A 151 17.55 13.40 -0.24
C HIS A 151 17.17 14.48 0.75
N GLU A 152 16.06 15.15 0.49
CA GLU A 152 15.49 16.17 1.36
C GLU A 152 13.98 15.98 1.46
N TRP A 153 13.46 16.18 2.65
CA TRP A 153 12.03 16.20 2.93
C TRP A 153 11.77 16.99 4.19
N GLU A 154 10.76 17.83 4.17
CA GLU A 154 10.33 18.59 5.35
C GLU A 154 8.96 18.09 5.82
N GLU A 155 8.73 18.11 7.12
CA GLU A 155 7.47 17.66 7.71
C GLU A 155 6.28 18.49 7.20
N SER A 156 6.52 19.79 6.98
CA SER A 156 5.51 20.72 6.42
C SER A 156 5.03 20.38 5.02
N TRP A 157 5.79 19.55 4.28
CA TRP A 157 5.39 19.15 2.93
C TRP A 157 4.38 17.99 2.91
N GLY A 158 4.01 17.44 4.07
CA GLY A 158 3.16 16.26 4.13
C GLY A 158 3.83 15.01 3.55
N GLY A 159 3.05 14.02 3.12
CA GLY A 159 3.59 12.80 2.49
C GLY A 159 4.39 11.89 3.43
N LEU A 160 4.37 12.12 4.76
CA LEU A 160 4.93 11.22 5.76
C LEU A 160 4.17 9.90 5.75
N LEU A 161 4.84 8.78 6.02
CA LEU A 161 4.12 7.54 6.28
C LEU A 161 3.45 7.64 7.66
N ASP A 162 2.15 7.79 7.64
CA ASP A 162 1.30 7.89 8.82
C ASP A 162 0.77 6.51 9.20
N LEU A 163 0.97 6.11 10.47
CA LEU A 163 0.49 4.86 11.04
C LEU A 163 -0.57 5.17 12.09
N TYR A 164 -1.76 4.56 11.96
CA TYR A 164 -2.91 4.88 12.80
C TYR A 164 -3.27 3.71 13.70
N ARG A 165 -3.78 4.00 14.91
CA ARG A 165 -4.36 2.97 15.78
C ARG A 165 -5.76 2.59 15.33
N ASP A 166 -6.61 3.57 15.17
CA ASP A 166 -7.97 3.46 14.61
C ASP A 166 -8.34 4.80 13.96
N PRO A 167 -8.23 4.94 12.62
CA PRO A 167 -8.49 6.21 11.95
C PRO A 167 -9.97 6.62 11.95
N TYR A 168 -10.89 5.73 12.37
CA TYR A 168 -12.29 6.09 12.56
C TYR A 168 -12.54 6.78 13.90
N ALA A 169 -11.84 6.36 14.95
CA ALA A 169 -11.95 6.93 16.30
C ALA A 169 -10.94 8.06 16.54
N GLU A 170 -9.71 7.89 16.03
CA GLU A 170 -8.57 8.80 16.21
C GLU A 170 -8.03 9.18 14.82
N PRO A 171 -8.49 10.31 14.22
CA PRO A 171 -8.11 10.68 12.85
C PRO A 171 -6.63 11.10 12.72
N GLU A 172 -5.97 11.48 13.83
CA GLU A 172 -4.56 11.80 13.83
C GLU A 172 -3.71 10.53 13.90
N PRO A 173 -2.59 10.47 13.16
CA PRO A 173 -1.71 9.31 13.20
C PRO A 173 -1.03 9.17 14.57
N ALA A 174 -0.86 7.92 15.01
CA ALA A 174 -0.10 7.61 16.22
C ALA A 174 1.41 7.76 15.97
N VAL A 175 1.87 7.52 14.76
CA VAL A 175 3.26 7.66 14.32
C VAL A 175 3.29 8.22 12.90
N SER A 176 4.18 9.17 12.65
CA SER A 176 4.47 9.70 11.31
C SER A 176 5.95 9.55 10.99
N VAL A 177 6.27 8.91 9.89
CA VAL A 177 7.65 8.63 9.47
C VAL A 177 8.02 9.46 8.25
N MET A 178 9.04 10.29 8.37
CA MET A 178 9.60 11.09 7.28
C MET A 178 10.17 10.20 6.18
N PRO A 179 9.85 10.42 4.89
CA PRO A 179 10.33 9.60 3.77
C PRO A 179 11.76 9.97 3.34
N LEU A 180 12.73 9.90 4.26
CA LEU A 180 14.12 10.33 4.04
C LEU A 180 14.89 9.32 3.19
N PHE A 181 15.94 9.81 2.51
CA PHE A 181 16.82 9.00 1.68
C PHE A 181 17.42 7.81 2.44
N ASN A 182 17.33 6.64 1.83
CA ASN A 182 17.82 5.37 2.39
C ASN A 182 17.16 4.95 3.72
N ARG A 183 16.02 5.54 4.07
CA ARG A 183 15.20 5.09 5.19
C ARG A 183 14.31 3.95 4.74
N CYS A 184 14.41 2.84 5.45
CA CYS A 184 13.55 1.67 5.27
C CYS A 184 12.51 1.63 6.40
N VAL A 185 11.26 1.39 6.04
CA VAL A 185 10.21 1.08 6.99
C VAL A 185 9.69 -0.32 6.69
N ILE A 186 9.73 -1.19 7.70
CA ILE A 186 9.12 -2.52 7.62
C ILE A 186 7.96 -2.54 8.59
N PHE A 187 6.77 -2.94 8.13
CA PHE A 187 5.62 -3.10 9.00
C PHE A 187 4.80 -4.34 8.65
N GLU A 188 4.20 -4.93 9.69
CA GLU A 188 3.32 -6.09 9.53
C GLU A 188 1.96 -5.66 9.00
N THR A 189 1.44 -6.41 8.02
CA THR A 189 0.09 -6.22 7.48
C THR A 189 -0.91 -7.10 8.23
N THR A 190 -1.88 -6.44 8.86
CA THR A 190 -2.96 -7.05 9.63
C THR A 190 -4.27 -6.31 9.36
N GLU A 191 -5.38 -6.77 9.94
CA GLU A 191 -6.68 -6.09 9.90
C GLU A 191 -6.70 -4.74 10.68
N HIS A 192 -5.59 -4.39 11.33
CA HIS A 192 -5.43 -3.18 12.14
C HIS A 192 -4.22 -2.34 11.75
N SER A 193 -3.49 -2.71 10.69
CA SER A 193 -2.30 -1.99 10.23
C SER A 193 -2.68 -0.80 9.32
N TRP A 194 -3.47 0.12 9.88
CA TRP A 194 -3.94 1.31 9.20
C TRP A 194 -2.78 2.25 8.88
N HIS A 195 -2.60 2.56 7.61
CA HIS A 195 -1.53 3.43 7.16
C HIS A 195 -1.93 4.24 5.93
N GLY A 196 -1.21 5.35 5.71
CA GLY A 196 -1.44 6.24 4.59
C GLY A 196 -0.46 7.41 4.61
N PHE A 197 -0.77 8.48 3.93
CA PHE A 197 -0.07 9.75 4.07
C PHE A 197 -0.98 10.92 3.69
N ARG A 198 -0.78 12.03 4.41
CA ARG A 198 -1.50 13.27 4.13
C ARG A 198 -1.02 13.89 2.83
N GLN A 199 -1.85 14.76 2.27
CA GLN A 199 -1.56 15.44 1.02
C GLN A 199 -0.14 16.01 0.99
N ILE A 200 0.55 15.77 -0.12
CA ILE A 200 1.86 16.33 -0.41
C ILE A 200 1.65 17.77 -0.87
N THR A 201 2.37 18.70 -0.26
CA THR A 201 2.36 20.13 -0.59
C THR A 201 3.79 20.60 -0.76
N LEU A 202 4.29 20.53 -1.98
CA LEU A 202 5.69 20.84 -2.29
C LEU A 202 5.89 22.33 -2.56
N PRO A 203 7.08 22.88 -2.22
CA PRO A 203 7.40 24.26 -2.51
C PRO A 203 7.46 24.51 -4.02
N GLN A 204 6.82 25.58 -4.48
CA GLN A 204 6.70 25.91 -5.91
C GLN A 204 8.02 26.35 -6.55
N ASP A 205 8.97 26.80 -5.76
CA ASP A 205 10.32 27.19 -6.20
C ASP A 205 11.26 25.99 -6.46
N ARG A 206 10.81 24.77 -6.17
CA ARG A 206 11.54 23.51 -6.37
C ARG A 206 10.81 22.56 -7.35
N PRO A 207 10.68 22.94 -8.62
CA PRO A 207 10.03 22.09 -9.59
C PRO A 207 10.80 20.79 -9.76
N GLY A 208 10.09 19.66 -9.80
CA GLY A 208 10.68 18.33 -9.96
C GLY A 208 10.91 17.55 -8.66
N LEU A 209 10.65 18.15 -7.47
CA LEU A 209 10.52 17.36 -6.26
C LEU A 209 9.35 16.41 -6.36
N SER A 210 9.53 15.21 -5.82
CA SER A 210 8.49 14.20 -5.71
C SER A 210 8.85 13.22 -4.61
N ARG A 211 7.87 12.53 -4.06
CA ARG A 211 8.04 11.50 -3.05
C ARG A 211 8.31 10.16 -3.75
N LYS A 212 9.55 9.71 -3.71
CA LYS A 212 9.99 8.45 -4.33
C LYS A 212 10.20 7.36 -3.30
N SER A 213 9.73 6.16 -3.60
CA SER A 213 9.97 4.97 -2.78
C SER A 213 10.00 3.70 -3.62
N ILE A 214 10.57 2.65 -3.04
CA ILE A 214 10.51 1.26 -3.51
C ILE A 214 9.72 0.50 -2.46
N ALA A 215 8.63 -0.16 -2.87
CA ALA A 215 7.78 -0.96 -2.00
C ALA A 215 7.88 -2.44 -2.37
N LEU A 216 8.22 -3.26 -1.39
CA LEU A 216 8.37 -4.72 -1.51
C LEU A 216 7.39 -5.38 -0.54
N TYR A 217 6.65 -6.38 -1.03
CA TYR A 217 5.66 -7.08 -0.23
C TYR A 217 6.07 -8.54 -0.04
N PHE A 218 5.92 -9.02 1.20
CA PHE A 218 6.27 -10.39 1.55
C PHE A 218 5.06 -11.13 2.11
N TYR A 219 5.04 -12.41 1.81
CA TYR A 219 3.91 -13.29 2.07
C TYR A 219 4.37 -14.53 2.85
N THR A 220 3.41 -15.30 3.36
CA THR A 220 3.63 -16.68 3.85
C THR A 220 2.53 -17.57 3.30
N LYS A 221 2.80 -18.88 3.17
CA LYS A 221 1.75 -19.84 2.78
C LYS A 221 0.70 -20.01 3.85
N GLU A 222 1.13 -19.93 5.09
CA GLU A 222 0.30 -20.14 6.27
C GLU A 222 0.36 -18.92 7.20
N ARG A 223 -0.71 -18.71 7.93
CA ARG A 223 -0.84 -17.72 9.00
C ARG A 223 -1.71 -18.33 10.10
N ALA A 224 -1.43 -18.01 11.37
CA ALA A 224 -2.22 -18.49 12.49
C ALA A 224 -3.72 -18.16 12.30
N ALA A 225 -4.59 -19.11 12.64
CA ALA A 225 -6.03 -18.97 12.37
C ALA A 225 -6.64 -17.75 13.07
N GLU A 226 -6.16 -17.42 14.25
CA GLU A 226 -6.56 -16.28 15.05
C GLU A 226 -6.13 -14.92 14.45
N GLU A 227 -5.13 -14.93 13.59
CA GLU A 227 -4.64 -13.75 12.86
C GLU A 227 -5.22 -13.66 11.44
N THR A 228 -6.05 -14.61 11.04
CA THR A 228 -6.53 -14.76 9.67
C THR A 228 -7.95 -14.23 9.53
N ALA A 229 -8.17 -13.28 8.64
CA ALA A 229 -9.48 -12.79 8.25
C ALA A 229 -9.95 -13.41 6.92
N GLY A 230 -11.24 -13.25 6.62
CA GLY A 230 -11.76 -13.53 5.28
C GLY A 230 -11.04 -12.69 4.22
N ARG A 231 -10.97 -13.19 2.98
CA ARG A 231 -10.32 -12.46 1.89
C ARG A 231 -11.01 -11.12 1.62
N HIS A 232 -10.24 -10.05 1.58
CA HIS A 232 -10.69 -8.72 1.21
C HIS A 232 -9.67 -8.01 0.33
N THR A 233 -10.11 -6.97 -0.35
CA THR A 233 -9.27 -6.01 -1.08
C THR A 233 -8.79 -4.91 -0.13
N THR A 234 -7.99 -3.98 -0.63
CA THR A 234 -7.58 -2.79 0.15
C THR A 234 -8.81 -2.04 0.65
N HIS A 235 -8.85 -1.76 1.94
CA HIS A 235 -9.97 -1.09 2.61
C HIS A 235 -9.54 0.32 3.01
N TYR A 236 -10.09 1.33 2.35
CA TYR A 236 -9.80 2.75 2.60
C TYR A 236 -10.77 3.34 3.61
N VAL A 237 -10.23 4.17 4.49
CA VAL A 237 -11.02 5.05 5.35
C VAL A 237 -11.36 6.31 4.58
N ASN A 238 -12.63 6.61 4.44
CA ASN A 238 -13.06 7.85 3.82
C ASN A 238 -12.60 9.04 4.67
N GLN A 239 -11.93 9.99 4.04
CA GLN A 239 -11.54 11.23 4.70
C GLN A 239 -12.79 11.94 5.25
N GLN A 240 -12.71 12.37 6.52
CA GLN A 240 -13.75 13.17 7.14
C GLN A 240 -13.69 14.61 6.61
N LEU A 241 -14.80 15.31 6.71
CA LEU A 241 -14.81 16.75 6.44
C LEU A 241 -13.85 17.47 7.41
N PRO A 242 -13.05 18.43 6.93
CA PRO A 242 -12.25 19.28 7.81
C PRO A 242 -13.10 19.89 8.93
N SER A 243 -12.53 20.01 10.11
CA SER A 243 -13.23 20.44 11.34
C SER A 243 -13.85 21.83 11.25
N HIS A 244 -13.35 22.68 10.34
CA HIS A 244 -13.91 24.03 10.13
C HIS A 244 -15.20 24.06 9.30
N PHE A 245 -15.61 22.94 8.68
CA PHE A 245 -16.91 22.81 8.00
C PHE A 245 -18.02 22.64 9.04
N VAL A 246 -18.41 23.75 9.64
CA VAL A 246 -19.50 23.80 10.63
C VAL A 246 -20.68 24.61 10.11
N ALA A 247 -21.84 24.47 10.77
CA ALA A 247 -23.03 25.25 10.39
C ALA A 247 -22.73 26.76 10.42
N GLY A 248 -23.08 27.45 9.34
CA GLY A 248 -22.82 28.89 9.16
C GLY A 248 -21.46 29.24 8.58
N HIS A 249 -20.58 28.26 8.31
CA HIS A 249 -19.31 28.49 7.62
C HIS A 249 -19.56 28.91 6.16
N THR A 250 -18.92 30.01 5.74
CA THR A 250 -18.93 30.44 4.34
C THR A 250 -17.77 29.82 3.60
N LEU A 251 -18.07 29.03 2.57
CA LEU A 251 -17.05 28.30 1.81
C LEU A 251 -16.13 29.26 1.05
N SER A 252 -14.83 29.09 1.21
CA SER A 252 -13.82 29.69 0.32
C SER A 252 -13.62 28.83 -0.95
N ASP A 253 -12.91 29.35 -1.95
CA ASP A 253 -12.56 28.58 -3.14
C ASP A 253 -11.72 27.33 -2.79
N ALA A 254 -10.86 27.41 -1.76
CA ALA A 254 -10.11 26.29 -1.25
C ALA A 254 -11.01 25.21 -0.63
N ASP A 255 -12.06 25.63 0.10
CA ASP A 255 -13.04 24.73 0.68
C ASP A 255 -13.85 24.00 -0.40
N VAL A 256 -14.28 24.73 -1.42
CA VAL A 256 -14.98 24.15 -2.58
C VAL A 256 -14.11 23.13 -3.29
N SER A 257 -12.83 23.45 -3.51
CA SER A 257 -11.85 22.51 -4.09
C SER A 257 -11.70 21.26 -3.24
N THR A 258 -11.59 21.42 -1.91
CA THR A 258 -11.49 20.32 -0.94
C THR A 258 -12.73 19.42 -0.99
N LEU A 259 -13.95 20.01 -1.01
CA LEU A 259 -15.19 19.25 -1.12
C LEU A 259 -15.29 18.46 -2.43
N HIS A 260 -14.91 19.08 -3.55
CA HIS A 260 -14.87 18.39 -4.84
C HIS A 260 -13.89 17.22 -4.82
N GLY A 261 -12.72 17.39 -4.22
CA GLY A 261 -11.73 16.32 -4.04
C GLY A 261 -12.28 15.15 -3.21
N LEU A 262 -12.90 15.44 -2.05
CA LEU A 262 -13.49 14.43 -1.18
C LEU A 262 -14.64 13.67 -1.85
N ILE A 263 -15.52 14.36 -2.55
CA ILE A 263 -16.63 13.74 -3.30
C ILE A 263 -16.08 12.89 -4.44
N GLY A 264 -15.17 13.43 -5.24
CA GLY A 264 -14.55 12.73 -6.37
C GLY A 264 -13.82 11.47 -5.94
N SER A 265 -13.08 11.50 -4.81
CA SER A 265 -12.43 10.32 -4.25
C SER A 265 -13.44 9.22 -3.87
N ARG A 266 -14.56 9.61 -3.19
CA ARG A 266 -15.62 8.65 -2.84
C ARG A 266 -16.32 8.06 -4.07
N ASP A 267 -16.60 8.88 -5.08
CA ASP A 267 -17.24 8.44 -6.32
C ASP A 267 -16.35 7.43 -7.06
N SER A 268 -15.04 7.67 -7.09
CA SER A 268 -14.08 6.76 -7.72
C SER A 268 -13.96 5.44 -6.97
N GLN A 269 -13.91 5.48 -5.63
CA GLN A 269 -13.92 4.27 -4.81
C GLN A 269 -15.20 3.47 -5.02
N MET A 270 -16.36 4.13 -5.04
CA MET A 270 -17.64 3.48 -5.34
C MET A 270 -17.64 2.84 -6.72
N LYS A 271 -17.14 3.55 -7.74
CA LYS A 271 -17.04 3.01 -9.09
C LYS A 271 -16.19 1.75 -9.14
N MET A 272 -15.01 1.76 -8.50
CA MET A 272 -14.15 0.57 -8.40
C MET A 272 -14.87 -0.59 -7.72
N LEU A 273 -15.56 -0.35 -6.61
CA LEU A 273 -16.35 -1.38 -5.90
C LEU A 273 -17.48 -1.94 -6.77
N TYR A 274 -18.18 -1.10 -7.55
CA TYR A 274 -19.19 -1.57 -8.49
C TYR A 274 -18.60 -2.42 -9.62
N GLU A 275 -17.46 -2.03 -10.17
CA GLU A 275 -16.77 -2.80 -11.21
C GLU A 275 -16.29 -4.15 -10.68
N GLU A 276 -15.73 -4.18 -9.47
CA GLU A 276 -15.28 -5.41 -8.81
C GLU A 276 -16.46 -6.32 -8.46
N ASN A 277 -17.52 -5.77 -7.89
CA ASN A 277 -18.76 -6.51 -7.62
C ASN A 277 -19.37 -7.06 -8.93
N GLY A 278 -19.36 -6.29 -10.00
CA GLY A 278 -19.80 -6.74 -11.33
C GLY A 278 -18.99 -7.93 -11.84
N LYS A 279 -17.67 -7.92 -11.67
CA LYS A 279 -16.78 -9.06 -12.03
C LYS A 279 -17.08 -10.29 -11.18
N LEU A 280 -17.31 -10.11 -9.86
CA LEU A 280 -17.66 -11.20 -8.96
C LEU A 280 -19.01 -11.84 -9.32
N LEU A 281 -20.03 -11.02 -9.59
CA LEU A 281 -21.35 -11.50 -10.05
C LEU A 281 -21.24 -12.27 -11.37
N GLN A 282 -20.49 -11.75 -12.34
CA GLN A 282 -20.25 -12.46 -13.60
C GLN A 282 -19.51 -13.79 -13.42
N ALA A 283 -18.53 -13.84 -12.50
CA ALA A 283 -17.82 -15.07 -12.17
C ALA A 283 -18.75 -16.09 -11.48
N GLN A 284 -19.67 -15.62 -10.63
CA GLN A 284 -20.71 -16.44 -9.99
C GLN A 284 -21.69 -17.01 -11.03
N ASP A 285 -22.14 -16.19 -11.97
CA ASP A 285 -23.12 -16.62 -13.01
C ASP A 285 -22.52 -17.60 -14.04
N LYS A 286 -21.23 -17.50 -14.31
CA LYS A 286 -20.53 -18.39 -15.27
C LYS A 286 -20.17 -19.75 -14.70
N GLY A 287 -20.14 -19.94 -13.38
CA GLY A 287 -19.87 -21.23 -12.74
C GLY A 287 -21.07 -22.19 -12.77
N PHE A 288 -20.81 -23.50 -12.72
CA PHE A 288 -21.88 -24.53 -12.67
C PHE A 288 -22.88 -24.25 -11.52
N ALA A 289 -22.39 -23.90 -10.33
CA ALA A 289 -23.21 -23.52 -9.19
C ALA A 289 -24.06 -22.26 -9.46
N GLY A 290 -23.53 -21.27 -10.17
CA GLY A 290 -24.23 -20.06 -10.57
C GLY A 290 -25.35 -20.35 -11.56
N GLN A 291 -25.13 -21.23 -12.54
CA GLN A 291 -26.18 -21.66 -13.49
C GLN A 291 -27.31 -22.38 -12.79
N VAL A 292 -27.01 -23.26 -11.83
CA VAL A 292 -28.02 -23.95 -11.01
C VAL A 292 -28.80 -22.93 -10.16
N LEU A 293 -28.13 -22.00 -9.51
CA LEU A 293 -28.78 -20.97 -8.69
C LEU A 293 -29.68 -20.04 -9.51
N TYR A 294 -29.23 -19.65 -10.72
CA TYR A 294 -30.03 -18.88 -11.67
C TYR A 294 -31.30 -19.63 -12.10
N LEU A 295 -31.19 -20.92 -12.41
CA LEU A 295 -32.35 -21.76 -12.75
C LEU A 295 -33.34 -21.88 -11.60
N MET A 296 -32.84 -22.09 -10.37
CA MET A 296 -33.66 -22.15 -9.17
C MET A 296 -34.38 -20.80 -8.90
N LYS A 297 -33.68 -19.67 -8.99
CA LYS A 297 -34.30 -18.33 -8.88
C LYS A 297 -35.37 -18.12 -9.94
N ARG A 298 -35.13 -18.52 -11.19
CA ARG A 298 -36.08 -18.38 -12.28
C ARG A 298 -37.35 -19.23 -12.05
N LEU A 299 -37.19 -20.46 -11.55
CA LEU A 299 -38.31 -21.34 -11.18
C LEU A 299 -39.11 -20.76 -10.00
N TYR A 300 -38.42 -20.30 -8.97
CA TYR A 300 -39.05 -19.66 -7.81
C TYR A 300 -39.85 -18.42 -8.19
N MET A 301 -39.31 -17.54 -9.03
CA MET A 301 -40.02 -16.33 -9.51
C MET A 301 -41.25 -16.68 -10.35
N ARG A 302 -41.17 -17.74 -11.18
CA ARG A 302 -42.34 -18.25 -11.92
C ARG A 302 -43.40 -18.83 -11.01
N TYR A 303 -43.03 -19.57 -9.98
CA TYR A 303 -43.93 -20.13 -8.98
C TYR A 303 -44.62 -19.00 -8.19
N ARG A 304 -43.87 -18.02 -7.70
CA ARG A 304 -44.40 -16.87 -6.97
C ARG A 304 -45.39 -16.05 -7.80
N ARG A 305 -45.10 -15.84 -9.09
CA ARG A 305 -46.00 -15.13 -10.02
C ARG A 305 -47.31 -15.89 -10.26
N ARG A 306 -47.33 -17.24 -10.19
CA ARG A 306 -48.54 -18.03 -10.28
C ARG A 306 -49.43 -17.93 -9.06
N ILE A 307 -48.84 -17.81 -7.86
CA ILE A 307 -49.59 -17.65 -6.61
C ILE A 307 -50.14 -16.21 -6.47
N SER A 308 -49.46 -15.22 -7.00
CA SER A 308 -49.88 -13.81 -6.90
C SER A 308 -50.97 -13.43 -7.93
N ASN A 309 -51.22 -14.25 -8.93
CA ASN A 309 -52.21 -14.01 -10.00
C ASN A 309 -53.39 -15.01 -9.98
N GLY A 310 -53.51 -15.85 -8.95
CA GLY A 310 -54.64 -16.71 -8.66
C GLY A 310 -55.29 -16.29 -7.34
#